data_690c64c8815de33a84dd5a9ce31badf5
#
_entry.id   690c64c8815de33a84dd5a9ce31badf5
#
_cell.length_a   1.000
_cell.length_b   1.000
_cell.length_c   1.000
_cell.angle_alpha   90.00
_cell.angle_beta   90.00
_cell.angle_gamma   90.00
#
_symmetry.space_group_name_H-M   'P 1'
#
loop_
_entity.id
_entity.type
_entity.pdbx_description
1 polymer ?
#
loop_
_entity_poly.entity_id
_entity_poly.type
_entity_poly.pdbx_seq_one_letter_code
_entity_poly.pdbx_strand_id
1 'polypeptide(L)'
;GYPTANIAIKNHEKLIPGNGVYAVKIKIGEDCFKGMMNIGFRPTVDGSRLAIEVNIFDFDRDIYHTKIRVYVKYFLRAEQKFSGLNALKAQLARDKEMATQKLI
;
A
#
# COMPACT_ATOMS: atom_id res chain seq x y z
N GLY A 1 -4.81 13.05 -5.33
CA GLY A 1 -4.56 11.63 -5.07
C GLY A 1 -3.32 11.40 -4.25
N TYR A 2 -3.13 10.18 -3.83
CA TYR A 2 -1.95 9.80 -3.07
C TYR A 2 -0.92 9.20 -4.01
N PRO A 3 0.37 9.55 -3.88
CA PRO A 3 1.40 8.85 -4.64
C PRO A 3 1.34 7.35 -4.37
N THR A 4 1.40 6.55 -5.42
CA THR A 4 1.33 5.09 -5.32
C THR A 4 2.57 4.49 -5.95
N ALA A 5 3.24 3.62 -5.21
CA ALA A 5 4.34 2.83 -5.72
C ALA A 5 3.89 1.38 -5.89
N ASN A 6 4.15 0.83 -7.07
CA ASN A 6 3.97 -0.59 -7.31
C ASN A 6 5.24 -1.32 -6.91
N ILE A 7 5.08 -2.31 -6.04
CA ILE A 7 6.22 -3.01 -5.48
C ILE A 7 6.35 -4.39 -6.12
N ALA A 8 7.54 -4.66 -6.68
CA ALA A 8 7.91 -5.99 -7.11
C ALA A 8 8.69 -6.67 -5.99
N ILE A 9 8.23 -7.84 -5.58
CA ILE A 9 8.92 -8.61 -4.56
C ILE A 9 9.94 -9.51 -5.24
N LYS A 10 11.21 -9.26 -4.98
CA LYS A 10 12.30 -10.02 -5.58
C LYS A 10 12.69 -11.27 -4.79
N ASN A 11 12.34 -11.31 -3.51
CA ASN A 11 12.70 -12.41 -2.63
C ASN A 11 11.46 -13.21 -2.24
N HIS A 12 11.26 -14.35 -2.87
CA HIS A 12 10.11 -15.21 -2.64
C HIS A 12 10.13 -15.92 -1.28
N GLU A 13 11.24 -15.85 -0.56
CA GLU A 13 11.33 -16.44 0.77
C GLU A 13 10.65 -15.58 1.85
N LYS A 14 10.39 -14.33 1.56
CA LYS A 14 9.69 -13.46 2.50
C LYS A 14 8.21 -13.78 2.53
N LEU A 15 7.66 -13.85 3.74
CA LEU A 15 6.22 -14.04 3.92
C LEU A 15 5.48 -12.79 3.48
N ILE A 16 4.49 -12.98 2.62
CA ILE A 16 3.62 -11.92 2.15
C ILE A 16 2.32 -12.03 2.92
N PRO A 17 1.84 -10.93 3.54
CA PRO A 17 0.54 -10.96 4.20
C PRO A 17 -0.59 -11.29 3.22
N GLY A 18 -1.72 -11.74 3.72
CA GLY A 18 -2.89 -12.00 2.91
C GLY A 18 -3.46 -10.73 2.26
N ASN A 19 -4.44 -10.91 1.40
CA ASN A 19 -5.10 -9.79 0.73
C ASN A 19 -5.72 -8.84 1.74
N GLY A 20 -5.64 -7.55 1.45
CA GLY A 20 -6.21 -6.52 2.31
C GLY A 20 -5.47 -5.22 2.26
N VAL A 21 -5.86 -4.32 3.12
CA VAL A 21 -5.25 -3.00 3.26
C VAL A 21 -4.60 -2.91 4.63
N TYR A 22 -3.36 -2.46 4.65
CA TYR A 22 -2.51 -2.45 5.83
C TYR A 22 -1.94 -1.06 6.09
N ALA A 23 -1.81 -0.71 7.37
CA ALA A 23 -1.00 0.44 7.77
C ALA A 23 0.46 0.01 7.79
N VAL A 24 1.32 0.79 7.16
CA VAL A 24 2.72 0.45 6.98
C VAL A 24 3.62 1.63 7.29
N LYS A 25 4.87 1.32 7.63
CA LYS A 25 5.95 2.31 7.66
C LYS A 25 6.88 2.02 6.51
N ILE A 26 7.36 3.07 5.86
CA ILE A 26 8.24 2.97 4.71
C ILE A 26 9.55 3.66 5.03
N LYS A 27 10.66 2.95 4.82
CA LYS A 27 12.00 3.51 4.98
C LYS A 27 12.63 3.70 3.61
N ILE A 28 13.06 4.92 3.34
CA ILE A 28 13.74 5.29 2.10
C ILE A 28 15.05 5.97 2.50
N GLY A 29 16.17 5.27 2.31
CA GLY A 29 17.43 5.73 2.87
C GLY A 29 17.35 5.79 4.38
N GLU A 30 17.55 6.95 4.98
CA GLU A 30 17.42 7.16 6.42
C GLU A 30 16.09 7.77 6.83
N ASP A 31 15.25 8.12 5.87
CA ASP A 31 13.96 8.75 6.13
C ASP A 31 12.87 7.69 6.31
N CYS A 32 11.97 7.95 7.27
CA CYS A 32 10.83 7.09 7.53
C CYS A 32 9.53 7.84 7.25
N PHE A 33 8.62 7.13 6.59
CA PHE A 33 7.31 7.66 6.22
C PHE A 33 6.22 6.73 6.70
N LYS A 34 5.03 7.25 6.84
CA LYS A 34 3.82 6.45 7.09
C LYS A 34 3.11 6.23 5.77
N GLY A 35 2.36 5.14 5.69
CA GLY A 35 1.60 4.84 4.49
C GLY A 35 0.57 3.75 4.69
N MET A 36 -0.03 3.37 3.59
CA MET A 36 -0.93 2.22 3.54
C MET A 36 -0.58 1.35 2.34
N MET A 37 -0.78 0.06 2.49
CA MET A 37 -0.44 -0.93 1.46
C MET A 37 -1.68 -1.76 1.15
N ASN A 38 -1.96 -1.91 -0.13
CA ASN A 38 -3.03 -2.77 -0.61
C ASN A 38 -2.43 -3.99 -1.29
N ILE A 39 -2.83 -5.17 -0.84
CA ILE A 39 -2.45 -6.45 -1.44
C ILE A 39 -3.71 -7.09 -2.00
N GLY A 40 -3.67 -7.42 -3.29
CA GLY A 40 -4.81 -8.08 -3.92
C GLY A 40 -4.46 -8.60 -5.30
N PHE A 41 -5.36 -9.40 -5.85
CA PHE A 41 -5.21 -9.91 -7.19
C PHE A 41 -5.86 -8.97 -8.20
N ARG A 42 -5.23 -8.82 -9.34
CA ARG A 42 -5.74 -8.02 -10.46
C ARG A 42 -5.89 -8.90 -11.67
N PRO A 43 -7.00 -8.77 -12.43
CA PRO A 43 -7.20 -9.58 -13.63
C PRO A 43 -6.14 -9.26 -14.68
N THR A 44 -5.71 -10.31 -15.38
CA THR A 44 -4.80 -10.20 -16.53
C THR A 44 -5.40 -10.95 -17.70
N VAL A 45 -4.77 -10.87 -18.87
CA VAL A 45 -5.21 -11.61 -20.07
C VAL A 45 -5.22 -13.11 -19.79
N ASP A 46 -4.24 -13.62 -19.05
CA ASP A 46 -4.05 -15.05 -18.80
C ASP A 46 -4.54 -15.51 -17.44
N GLY A 47 -5.25 -14.66 -16.68
CA GLY A 47 -5.74 -15.04 -15.35
C GLY A 47 -5.69 -13.89 -14.37
N SER A 48 -4.84 -14.00 -13.35
CA SER A 48 -4.69 -12.93 -12.35
C SER A 48 -3.24 -12.87 -11.88
N ARG A 49 -2.87 -11.70 -11.36
CA ARG A 49 -1.55 -11.51 -10.75
C ARG A 49 -1.71 -10.85 -9.39
N LEU A 50 -0.78 -11.12 -8.50
CA LEU A 50 -0.71 -10.44 -7.21
C LEU A 50 -0.20 -9.01 -7.43
N ALA A 51 -0.94 -8.04 -6.93
CA ALA A 51 -0.56 -6.63 -6.97
C ALA A 51 -0.35 -6.12 -5.56
N ILE A 52 0.78 -5.45 -5.35
CA ILE A 52 1.10 -4.82 -4.07
C ILE A 52 1.32 -3.33 -4.36
N GLU A 53 0.45 -2.50 -3.81
CA GLU A 53 0.48 -1.06 -4.03
C GLU A 53 0.66 -0.36 -2.69
N VAL A 54 1.61 0.57 -2.63
CA VAL A 54 1.88 1.34 -1.41
C VAL A 54 1.63 2.81 -1.68
N ASN A 55 0.77 3.41 -0.87
CA ASN A 55 0.57 4.85 -0.83
C ASN A 55 1.39 5.41 0.33
N ILE A 56 2.29 6.33 0.01
CA ILE A 56 3.17 6.96 1.00
C ILE A 56 2.59 8.33 1.34
N PHE A 57 2.31 8.56 2.62
CA PHE A 57 1.70 9.81 3.07
C PHE A 57 2.73 10.93 3.13
N ASP A 58 2.30 12.14 2.74
CA ASP A 58 3.12 13.35 2.80
C ASP A 58 4.45 13.19 2.06
N PHE A 59 4.40 12.54 0.91
CA PHE A 59 5.57 12.17 0.13
C PHE A 59 5.47 12.78 -1.26
N ASP A 60 6.55 13.45 -1.67
CA ASP A 60 6.60 14.18 -2.94
C ASP A 60 7.99 14.05 -3.59
N ARG A 61 8.50 12.83 -3.65
CA ARG A 61 9.81 12.55 -4.25
C ARG A 61 9.70 11.46 -5.30
N ASP A 62 10.60 11.51 -6.28
CA ASP A 62 10.77 10.44 -7.24
C ASP A 62 11.51 9.28 -6.56
N ILE A 63 10.94 8.08 -6.65
CA ILE A 63 11.50 6.88 -6.03
C ILE A 63 11.89 5.81 -7.05
N TYR A 64 11.98 6.19 -8.33
CA TYR A 64 12.46 5.24 -9.34
C TYR A 64 13.88 4.81 -9.03
N HIS A 65 14.14 3.50 -9.12
CA HIS A 65 15.44 2.89 -8.86
C HIS A 65 15.92 3.06 -7.41
N THR A 66 15.04 3.42 -6.50
CA THR A 66 15.37 3.58 -5.09
C THR A 66 14.92 2.34 -4.32
N LYS A 67 15.78 1.83 -3.46
CA LYS A 67 15.39 0.75 -2.55
C LYS A 67 14.52 1.32 -1.45
N ILE A 68 13.36 0.70 -1.26
CA ILE A 68 12.48 1.05 -0.14
C ILE A 68 12.26 -0.19 0.72
N ARG A 69 12.08 0.02 2.01
CA ARG A 69 11.68 -1.03 2.94
C ARG A 69 10.30 -0.72 3.45
N VAL A 70 9.42 -1.71 3.42
CA VAL A 70 8.06 -1.58 3.90
C VAL A 70 7.88 -2.47 5.11
N TYR A 71 7.47 -1.87 6.22
CA TYR A 71 7.20 -2.57 7.47
C TYR A 71 5.70 -2.60 7.68
N VAL A 72 5.11 -3.79 7.58
CA VAL A 72 3.67 -3.99 7.78
C VAL A 72 3.40 -3.94 9.27
N LYS A 73 2.52 -3.02 9.69
CA LYS A 73 2.26 -2.78 11.11
C LYS A 73 0.88 -3.25 11.55
N TYR A 74 -0.17 -2.88 10.81
CA TYR A 74 -1.54 -3.19 11.21
C TYR A 74 -2.40 -3.54 10.00
N PHE A 75 -3.27 -4.51 10.16
CA PHE A 75 -4.33 -4.81 9.20
C PHE A 75 -5.45 -3.80 9.40
N LEU A 76 -5.85 -3.11 8.33
CA LEU A 76 -6.92 -2.11 8.40
C LEU A 76 -8.26 -2.68 7.98
N ARG A 77 -8.33 -3.36 6.85
CA ARG A 77 -9.56 -3.92 6.31
C ARG A 77 -9.29 -4.87 5.16
N ALA A 78 -10.30 -5.69 4.84
CA ALA A 78 -10.26 -6.50 3.64
C ALA A 78 -10.36 -5.64 2.38
N GLU A 79 -9.96 -6.18 1.24
CA GLU A 79 -10.18 -5.52 -0.04
C GLU A 79 -11.68 -5.33 -0.27
N GLN A 80 -12.01 -4.27 -1.01
CA GLN A 80 -13.39 -3.88 -1.23
C GLN A 80 -13.53 -3.32 -2.64
N LYS A 81 -14.63 -3.67 -3.31
CA LYS A 81 -14.99 -3.06 -4.58
C LYS A 81 -15.86 -1.84 -4.33
N PHE A 82 -15.68 -0.82 -5.15
CA PHE A 82 -16.40 0.43 -5.00
C PHE A 82 -17.30 0.68 -6.21
N SER A 83 -18.47 1.28 -5.94
CA SER A 83 -19.43 1.60 -6.97
C SER A 83 -18.98 2.74 -7.89
N GLY A 84 -17.99 3.51 -7.48
CA GLY A 84 -17.48 4.62 -8.25
C GLY A 84 -16.31 5.32 -7.57
N LEU A 85 -15.79 6.32 -8.26
CA LEU A 85 -14.61 7.05 -7.83
C LEU A 85 -14.81 7.77 -6.49
N ASN A 86 -15.99 8.35 -6.28
CA ASN A 86 -16.27 9.09 -5.05
C ASN A 86 -16.27 8.18 -3.82
N ALA A 87 -16.85 6.98 -3.95
CA ALA A 87 -16.84 5.99 -2.88
C ALA A 87 -15.42 5.52 -2.58
N LEU A 88 -14.61 5.30 -3.61
CA LEU A 88 -13.21 4.94 -3.45
C LEU A 88 -12.44 6.03 -2.72
N LYS A 89 -12.57 7.28 -3.14
CA LYS A 89 -11.88 8.41 -2.51
C LYS A 89 -12.26 8.56 -1.04
N ALA A 90 -13.55 8.41 -0.72
CA ALA A 90 -14.02 8.50 0.66
C ALA A 90 -13.41 7.41 1.53
N GLN A 91 -13.34 6.18 1.00
CA GLN A 91 -12.73 5.08 1.75
C GLN A 91 -11.23 5.29 1.94
N LEU A 92 -10.53 5.77 0.92
CA LEU A 92 -9.09 6.04 1.03
C LEU A 92 -8.80 7.11 2.08
N ALA A 93 -9.66 8.12 2.19
CA ALA A 93 -9.52 9.15 3.23
C ALA A 93 -9.67 8.54 4.63
N ARG A 94 -10.65 7.67 4.83
CA ARG A 94 -10.84 6.96 6.10
C ARG A 94 -9.67 6.04 6.42
N ASP A 95 -9.15 5.34 5.40
CA ASP A 95 -7.99 4.46 5.56
C ASP A 95 -6.77 5.24 6.00
N LYS A 96 -6.52 6.39 5.38
CA LYS A 96 -5.38 7.25 5.74
C LYS A 96 -5.49 7.73 7.17
N GLU A 97 -6.67 8.16 7.58
CA GLU A 97 -6.90 8.62 8.95
C GLU A 97 -6.64 7.49 9.95
N MET A 98 -7.19 6.31 9.69
CA MET A 98 -6.99 5.16 10.57
C MET A 98 -5.52 4.74 10.61
N ALA A 99 -4.85 4.67 9.46
CA ALA A 99 -3.43 4.32 9.41
C ALA A 99 -2.59 5.32 10.19
N THR A 100 -2.86 6.61 10.03
CA THR A 100 -2.13 7.66 10.73
C THR A 100 -2.28 7.53 12.24
N GLN A 101 -3.49 7.24 12.72
CA GLN A 101 -3.74 7.04 14.15
C GLN A 101 -3.00 5.82 14.69
N LYS A 102 -2.96 4.73 13.95
CA LYS A 102 -2.33 3.50 14.41
C LYS A 102 -0.80 3.54 14.32
N LEU A 103 -0.26 4.38 13.47
CA LEU A 103 1.20 4.44 13.24
C LEU A 103 1.91 5.49 14.10
N ILE A 104 1.26 5.99 15.10
CA ILE A 104 1.88 6.96 16.02
C ILE A 104 3.11 6.37 16.70
#